data_65d5bc147bba0ad61ab2de81c13d3dee
#
_entry.id   65d5bc147bba0ad61ab2de81c13d3dee
#
_cell.length_a   1.000
_cell.length_b   1.000
_cell.length_c   1.000
_cell.angle_alpha   90.00
_cell.angle_beta   90.00
_cell.angle_gamma   90.00
#
_symmetry.space_group_name_H-M   'P 1'
#
loop_
_entity.id
_entity.type
_entity.pdbx_description
1 polymer ?
#
loop_
_entity_poly.entity_id
_entity_poly.type
_entity_poly.pdbx_seq_one_letter_code
_entity_poly.pdbx_strand_id
1 'polypeptide(L)'
;MTPEALGRIRAMKRASQVLRAGAWRAADASDRVVLDADQRYRRRIVMTGERGGKFLLDLPEATALRDGDALLLDDGAIVAVAARPEPLIEIAAQRGAEQTAVMARLAWHLGNRHTEVQIVGDKLRIRRDHVLEEMLAGLGAVVTVIEAPFDPERGAYGHGHGEGDGRG
;
A
#
# COMPACT_ATOMS: atom_id res chain seq x y z
N MET A 1 -25.36 5.19 -8.25
CA MET A 1 -24.64 4.77 -9.47
C MET A 1 -25.64 4.58 -10.59
N THR A 2 -25.47 5.28 -11.71
CA THR A 2 -26.41 5.23 -12.84
C THR A 2 -26.33 3.89 -13.60
N PRO A 3 -27.42 3.43 -14.25
CA PRO A 3 -27.42 2.20 -15.07
C PRO A 3 -26.33 2.20 -16.16
N GLU A 4 -26.01 3.36 -16.68
CA GLU A 4 -24.97 3.56 -17.71
C GLU A 4 -23.55 3.35 -17.14
N ALA A 5 -23.29 3.77 -15.91
CA ALA A 5 -22.04 3.54 -15.21
C ALA A 5 -21.84 2.05 -14.90
N LEU A 6 -22.91 1.36 -14.51
CA LEU A 6 -22.92 -0.11 -14.31
C LEU A 6 -22.65 -0.87 -15.61
N GLY A 7 -23.22 -0.43 -16.74
CA GLY A 7 -22.97 -1.01 -18.05
C GLY A 7 -21.54 -0.85 -18.50
N ARG A 8 -20.93 0.31 -18.28
CA ARG A 8 -19.51 0.58 -18.59
C ARG A 8 -18.56 -0.27 -17.76
N ILE A 9 -18.85 -0.50 -16.48
CA ILE A 9 -18.05 -1.36 -15.60
C ILE A 9 -18.14 -2.83 -16.04
N ARG A 10 -19.30 -3.28 -16.51
CA ARG A 10 -19.49 -4.66 -17.02
C ARG A 10 -18.73 -4.94 -18.32
N ALA A 11 -18.53 -3.94 -19.15
CA ALA A 11 -17.76 -4.05 -20.41
C ALA A 11 -16.24 -3.83 -20.24
N MET A 12 -15.79 -3.49 -19.03
CA MET A 12 -14.40 -3.19 -18.74
C MET A 12 -13.61 -4.49 -18.59
N LYS A 13 -12.37 -4.53 -19.12
CA LYS A 13 -11.44 -5.63 -18.86
C LYS A 13 -11.22 -5.78 -17.36
N ARG A 14 -11.05 -7.00 -16.89
CA ARG A 14 -10.89 -7.30 -15.47
C ARG A 14 -9.51 -7.87 -15.18
N ALA A 15 -8.89 -7.40 -14.12
CA ALA A 15 -7.70 -7.97 -13.54
C ALA A 15 -8.11 -8.75 -12.28
N SER A 16 -8.06 -10.07 -12.34
CA SER A 16 -8.47 -10.97 -11.26
C SER A 16 -7.31 -11.76 -10.66
N GLN A 17 -6.11 -11.61 -11.21
CA GLN A 17 -4.93 -12.34 -10.78
C GLN A 17 -3.74 -11.40 -10.63
N VAL A 18 -2.99 -11.59 -9.53
CA VAL A 18 -1.72 -10.90 -9.26
C VAL A 18 -0.57 -11.82 -9.64
N LEU A 19 0.33 -11.32 -10.47
CA LEU A 19 1.61 -11.96 -10.77
C LEU A 19 2.69 -11.31 -9.89
N ARG A 20 3.32 -12.08 -9.04
CA ARG A 20 4.36 -11.57 -8.14
C ARG A 20 5.64 -11.23 -8.90
N ALA A 21 6.38 -10.27 -8.38
CA ALA A 21 7.69 -9.90 -8.91
C ALA A 21 8.57 -11.14 -9.12
N GLY A 22 9.18 -11.26 -10.31
CA GLY A 22 9.96 -12.42 -10.71
C GLY A 22 9.15 -13.56 -11.38
N ALA A 23 7.82 -13.56 -11.30
CA ALA A 23 6.97 -14.55 -11.98
C ALA A 23 6.53 -14.10 -13.39
N TRP A 24 6.93 -12.95 -13.85
CA TRP A 24 6.62 -12.36 -15.15
C TRP A 24 7.80 -11.52 -15.65
N ARG A 25 7.81 -11.13 -16.92
CA ARG A 25 8.89 -10.33 -17.51
C ARG A 25 8.38 -8.93 -17.85
N ALA A 26 9.18 -7.91 -17.57
CA ALA A 26 8.83 -6.51 -17.85
C ALA A 26 8.51 -6.27 -19.35
N ALA A 27 9.15 -7.03 -20.25
CA ALA A 27 8.89 -6.97 -21.70
C ALA A 27 7.49 -7.44 -22.09
N ASP A 28 6.81 -8.22 -21.25
CA ASP A 28 5.47 -8.75 -21.50
C ASP A 28 4.37 -7.77 -21.06
N ALA A 29 4.72 -6.70 -20.34
CA ALA A 29 3.76 -5.68 -19.90
C ALA A 29 3.27 -4.82 -21.06
N SER A 30 1.96 -4.74 -21.24
CA SER A 30 1.31 -3.87 -22.22
C SER A 30 1.08 -2.46 -21.70
N ASP A 31 1.00 -2.29 -20.38
CA ASP A 31 0.79 -1.00 -19.70
C ASP A 31 1.38 -1.06 -18.28
N ARG A 32 1.36 0.06 -17.57
CA ARG A 32 1.82 0.20 -16.19
C ARG A 32 0.85 1.08 -15.39
N VAL A 33 0.61 0.73 -14.12
CA VAL A 33 -0.06 1.60 -13.14
C VAL A 33 0.93 2.03 -12.07
N VAL A 34 0.85 3.31 -11.66
CA VAL A 34 1.66 3.87 -10.57
C VAL A 34 0.72 4.20 -9.42
N LEU A 35 0.86 3.48 -8.32
CA LEU A 35 -0.11 3.44 -7.24
C LEU A 35 0.55 3.81 -5.90
N ASP A 36 -0.14 4.63 -5.08
CA ASP A 36 0.22 4.83 -3.68
C ASP A 36 -0.14 3.61 -2.82
N ALA A 37 0.21 3.63 -1.53
CA ALA A 37 -0.03 2.51 -0.62
C ALA A 37 -1.51 2.17 -0.49
N ASP A 38 -2.40 3.15 -0.44
CA ASP A 38 -3.85 2.93 -0.32
C ASP A 38 -4.44 2.33 -1.58
N GLN A 39 -3.98 2.78 -2.75
CA GLN A 39 -4.39 2.23 -4.04
C GLN A 39 -3.87 0.80 -4.25
N ARG A 40 -2.73 0.46 -3.66
CA ARG A 40 -2.14 -0.89 -3.74
C ARG A 40 -2.77 -1.93 -2.80
N TYR A 41 -3.65 -1.51 -1.88
CA TYR A 41 -4.38 -2.43 -1.01
C TYR A 41 -5.88 -2.31 -1.23
N ARG A 42 -6.35 -2.89 -2.33
CA ARG A 42 -7.77 -2.90 -2.72
C ARG A 42 -8.18 -4.28 -3.19
N ARG A 43 -9.45 -4.61 -2.94
CA ARG A 43 -10.10 -5.77 -3.55
C ARG A 43 -10.66 -5.41 -4.93
N ARG A 44 -11.32 -4.26 -5.04
CA ARG A 44 -12.02 -3.85 -6.25
C ARG A 44 -11.94 -2.35 -6.45
N ILE A 45 -11.39 -1.96 -7.59
CA ILE A 45 -11.26 -0.55 -7.99
C ILE A 45 -11.03 -0.43 -9.50
N VAL A 46 -11.55 0.62 -10.10
CA VAL A 46 -11.19 0.96 -11.49
C VAL A 46 -9.83 1.63 -11.49
N MET A 47 -8.93 1.11 -12.31
CA MET A 47 -7.59 1.64 -12.51
C MET A 47 -7.42 2.19 -13.91
N THR A 48 -6.53 3.18 -14.04
CA THR A 48 -6.13 3.75 -15.33
C THR A 48 -4.63 3.57 -15.49
N GLY A 49 -4.21 2.89 -16.54
CA GLY A 49 -2.80 2.73 -16.89
C GLY A 49 -2.20 4.02 -17.41
N GLU A 50 -0.88 4.11 -17.46
CA GLU A 50 -0.13 5.27 -17.97
C GLU A 50 -0.44 5.55 -19.45
N ARG A 51 -0.79 4.52 -20.23
CA ARG A 51 -1.24 4.67 -21.63
C ARG A 51 -2.72 5.01 -21.77
N GLY A 52 -3.43 5.25 -20.65
CA GLY A 52 -4.83 5.67 -20.63
C GLY A 52 -5.85 4.51 -20.66
N GLY A 53 -5.40 3.28 -20.76
CA GLY A 53 -6.28 2.09 -20.68
C GLY A 53 -6.93 1.96 -19.32
N LYS A 54 -8.26 1.81 -19.28
CA LYS A 54 -9.03 1.59 -18.05
C LYS A 54 -9.38 0.12 -17.91
N PHE A 55 -9.24 -0.40 -16.70
CA PHE A 55 -9.64 -1.76 -16.35
C PHE A 55 -10.14 -1.82 -14.89
N LEU A 56 -10.86 -2.88 -14.57
CA LEU A 56 -11.36 -3.14 -13.22
C LEU A 56 -10.43 -4.12 -12.52
N LEU A 57 -9.78 -3.71 -11.43
CA LEU A 57 -9.24 -4.66 -10.46
C LEU A 57 -10.43 -5.35 -9.78
N ASP A 58 -10.47 -6.67 -9.76
CA ASP A 58 -11.54 -7.46 -9.18
C ASP A 58 -10.97 -8.75 -8.59
N LEU A 59 -10.30 -8.61 -7.45
CA LEU A 59 -9.65 -9.70 -6.75
C LEU A 59 -10.64 -10.42 -5.81
N PRO A 60 -10.43 -11.69 -5.49
CA PRO A 60 -11.26 -12.42 -4.52
C PRO A 60 -11.26 -11.78 -3.13
N GLU A 61 -10.14 -11.21 -2.74
CA GLU A 61 -9.96 -10.51 -1.45
C GLU A 61 -9.02 -9.31 -1.62
N ALA A 62 -9.03 -8.41 -0.63
CA ALA A 62 -8.11 -7.29 -0.61
C ALA A 62 -6.66 -7.81 -0.50
N THR A 63 -5.87 -7.54 -1.51
CA THR A 63 -4.50 -8.04 -1.63
C THR A 63 -3.53 -6.87 -1.75
N ALA A 64 -2.45 -6.91 -0.97
CA ALA A 64 -1.38 -5.93 -1.10
C ALA A 64 -0.59 -6.17 -2.39
N LEU A 65 -0.66 -5.21 -3.30
CA LEU A 65 0.21 -5.14 -4.47
C LEU A 65 1.53 -4.48 -4.07
N ARG A 66 2.64 -5.02 -4.54
CA ARG A 66 3.98 -4.49 -4.27
C ARG A 66 4.61 -3.93 -5.53
N ASP A 67 5.62 -3.11 -5.35
CA ASP A 67 6.44 -2.67 -6.47
C ASP A 67 7.03 -3.88 -7.22
N GLY A 68 6.91 -3.87 -8.54
CA GLY A 68 7.37 -4.98 -9.38
C GLY A 68 6.37 -6.13 -9.56
N ASP A 69 5.23 -6.13 -8.88
CA ASP A 69 4.12 -7.04 -9.19
C ASP A 69 3.49 -6.68 -10.55
N ALA A 70 2.61 -7.53 -11.05
CA ALA A 70 1.78 -7.23 -12.22
C ALA A 70 0.36 -7.78 -12.04
N LEU A 71 -0.53 -7.28 -12.85
CA LEU A 71 -1.93 -7.69 -12.92
C LEU A 71 -2.17 -8.39 -14.25
N LEU A 72 -2.75 -9.57 -14.19
CA LEU A 72 -3.18 -10.31 -15.39
C LEU A 72 -4.66 -9.99 -15.65
N LEU A 73 -4.94 -9.47 -16.85
CA LEU A 73 -6.27 -9.16 -17.33
C LEU A 73 -6.90 -10.41 -18.00
N ASP A 74 -8.22 -10.39 -18.07
CA ASP A 74 -9.03 -11.47 -18.67
C ASP A 74 -8.78 -11.71 -20.18
N ASP A 75 -8.20 -10.73 -20.87
CA ASP A 75 -7.75 -10.85 -22.27
C ASP A 75 -6.29 -11.31 -22.40
N GLY A 76 -5.63 -11.66 -21.30
CA GLY A 76 -4.23 -12.08 -21.27
C GLY A 76 -3.21 -10.92 -21.23
N ALA A 77 -3.66 -9.66 -21.25
CA ALA A 77 -2.77 -8.53 -21.13
C ALA A 77 -2.18 -8.45 -19.71
N ILE A 78 -0.93 -8.02 -19.62
CA ILE A 78 -0.22 -7.83 -18.36
C ILE A 78 -0.03 -6.32 -18.12
N VAL A 79 -0.41 -5.84 -16.93
CA VAL A 79 -0.22 -4.46 -16.49
C VAL A 79 0.75 -4.47 -15.30
N ALA A 80 1.91 -3.84 -15.46
CA ALA A 80 2.91 -3.73 -14.42
C ALA A 80 2.43 -2.82 -13.29
N VAL A 81 2.78 -3.15 -12.05
CA VAL A 81 2.52 -2.33 -10.87
C VAL A 81 3.81 -1.65 -10.42
N ALA A 82 3.79 -0.33 -10.33
CA ALA A 82 4.84 0.46 -9.72
C ALA A 82 4.30 1.16 -8.48
N ALA A 83 5.06 1.11 -7.39
CA ALA A 83 4.72 1.83 -6.18
C ALA A 83 5.15 3.29 -6.30
N ARG A 84 4.22 4.21 -6.05
CA ARG A 84 4.52 5.64 -6.00
C ARG A 84 5.29 5.95 -4.73
N PRO A 85 6.42 6.66 -4.80
CA PRO A 85 7.05 7.23 -3.61
C PRO A 85 6.09 8.20 -2.90
N GLU A 86 6.07 8.13 -1.57
CA GLU A 86 5.25 8.98 -0.71
C GLU A 86 6.16 9.71 0.30
N PRO A 87 5.77 10.90 0.80
CA PRO A 87 6.48 11.57 1.87
C PRO A 87 6.37 10.76 3.17
N LEU A 88 7.49 10.25 3.64
CA LEU A 88 7.59 9.42 4.84
C LEU A 88 8.56 10.04 5.84
N ILE A 89 8.45 9.60 7.09
CA ILE A 89 9.53 9.73 8.06
C ILE A 89 10.08 8.34 8.38
N GLU A 90 11.39 8.25 8.33
CA GLU A 90 12.15 7.08 8.77
C GLU A 90 12.61 7.32 10.21
N ILE A 91 12.36 6.36 11.08
CA ILE A 91 12.51 6.44 12.52
C ILE A 91 13.53 5.40 12.95
N ALA A 92 14.57 5.82 13.64
CA ALA A 92 15.60 4.96 14.18
C ALA A 92 15.88 5.31 15.65
N ALA A 93 16.32 4.34 16.42
CA ALA A 93 16.95 4.62 17.71
C ALA A 93 18.43 4.94 17.55
N GLN A 94 18.99 5.72 18.45
CA GLN A 94 20.43 5.89 18.52
C GLN A 94 21.11 4.53 18.76
N ARG A 95 22.25 4.30 18.13
CA ARG A 95 23.01 3.08 18.32
C ARG A 95 23.52 2.97 19.76
N GLY A 96 23.36 1.81 20.37
CA GLY A 96 23.79 1.57 21.74
C GLY A 96 23.12 0.37 22.35
N ALA A 97 23.44 0.06 23.60
CA ALA A 97 22.92 -1.11 24.31
C ALA A 97 21.41 -1.14 24.49
N GLU A 98 20.75 0.02 24.45
CA GLU A 98 19.28 0.15 24.62
C GLU A 98 18.51 0.29 23.32
N GLN A 99 19.16 0.20 22.17
CA GLN A 99 18.52 0.43 20.86
C GLN A 99 17.22 -0.36 20.68
N THR A 100 17.25 -1.64 21.01
CA THR A 100 16.07 -2.52 20.90
C THR A 100 14.93 -2.08 21.81
N ALA A 101 15.22 -1.70 23.05
CA ALA A 101 14.21 -1.25 24.01
C ALA A 101 13.60 0.09 23.57
N VAL A 102 14.40 1.01 23.04
CA VAL A 102 13.93 2.27 22.49
C VAL A 102 13.02 2.03 21.30
N MET A 103 13.43 1.20 20.34
CA MET A 103 12.61 0.88 19.16
C MET A 103 11.29 0.21 19.56
N ALA A 104 11.29 -0.68 20.54
CA ALA A 104 10.07 -1.29 21.05
C ALA A 104 9.10 -0.26 21.65
N ARG A 105 9.60 0.72 22.39
CA ARG A 105 8.77 1.82 22.94
C ARG A 105 8.20 2.70 21.83
N LEU A 106 9.01 3.05 20.84
CA LEU A 106 8.55 3.86 19.69
C LEU A 106 7.44 3.13 18.93
N ALA A 107 7.63 1.83 18.64
CA ALA A 107 6.63 1.00 17.98
C ALA A 107 5.34 0.92 18.81
N TRP A 108 5.44 0.78 20.14
CA TRP A 108 4.29 0.75 21.03
C TRP A 108 3.50 2.07 21.00
N HIS A 109 4.19 3.22 21.02
CA HIS A 109 3.54 4.54 20.93
C HIS A 109 2.81 4.72 19.61
N LEU A 110 3.41 4.29 18.49
CA LEU A 110 2.78 4.36 17.17
C LEU A 110 1.56 3.43 17.08
N GLY A 111 1.69 2.19 17.59
CA GLY A 111 0.59 1.23 17.61
C GLY A 111 -0.61 1.71 18.44
N ASN A 112 -0.37 2.34 19.58
CA ASN A 112 -1.42 2.95 20.42
C ASN A 112 -2.22 4.05 19.71
N ARG A 113 -1.64 4.67 18.69
CA ARG A 113 -2.29 5.70 17.88
C ARG A 113 -2.90 5.15 16.61
N HIS A 114 -2.91 3.84 16.44
CA HIS A 114 -3.35 3.16 15.21
C HIS A 114 -2.64 3.67 13.94
N THR A 115 -1.40 4.14 14.10
CA THR A 115 -0.58 4.63 12.99
C THR A 115 -0.13 3.45 12.15
N GLU A 116 -0.31 3.55 10.83
CA GLU A 116 0.26 2.56 9.91
C GLU A 116 1.79 2.65 9.93
N VAL A 117 2.44 1.52 10.11
CA VAL A 117 3.90 1.43 10.27
C VAL A 117 4.46 0.40 9.29
N GLN A 118 5.53 0.76 8.60
CA GLN A 118 6.36 -0.18 7.84
C GLN A 118 7.63 -0.47 8.64
N ILE A 119 8.02 -1.74 8.73
CA ILE A 119 9.28 -2.17 9.35
C ILE A 119 10.30 -2.41 8.25
N VAL A 120 11.46 -1.73 8.33
CA VAL A 120 12.55 -1.85 7.35
C VAL A 120 13.87 -2.07 8.10
N GLY A 121 14.28 -3.33 8.20
CA GLY A 121 15.46 -3.69 9.01
C GLY A 121 15.27 -3.31 10.48
N ASP A 122 16.14 -2.46 11.00
CA ASP A 122 16.10 -1.93 12.37
C ASP A 122 15.38 -0.58 12.49
N LYS A 123 14.64 -0.17 11.45
CA LYS A 123 13.96 1.12 11.37
C LYS A 123 12.46 0.96 11.17
N LEU A 124 11.72 2.00 11.52
CA LEU A 124 10.29 2.14 11.23
C LEU A 124 10.08 3.27 10.22
N ARG A 125 9.05 3.14 9.40
CA ARG A 125 8.58 4.21 8.51
C ARG A 125 7.10 4.44 8.71
N ILE A 126 6.69 5.69 8.72
CA ILE A 126 5.29 6.11 8.74
C ILE A 126 5.10 7.23 7.72
N ARG A 127 3.87 7.50 7.33
CA ARG A 127 3.56 8.70 6.57
C ARG A 127 3.94 9.95 7.37
N ARG A 128 4.37 10.98 6.68
CA ARG A 128 4.80 12.23 7.31
C ARG A 128 3.66 12.88 8.08
N ASP A 129 3.92 13.16 9.36
CA ASP A 129 3.00 13.81 10.29
C ASP A 129 3.80 14.63 11.31
N HIS A 130 3.60 15.94 11.34
CA HIS A 130 4.35 16.85 12.21
C HIS A 130 4.19 16.55 13.72
N VAL A 131 2.98 16.17 14.14
CA VAL A 131 2.72 15.86 15.55
C VAL A 131 3.48 14.61 15.96
N LEU A 132 3.49 13.60 15.10
CA LEU A 132 4.26 12.36 15.33
C LEU A 132 5.76 12.60 15.25
N GLU A 133 6.24 13.45 14.33
CA GLU A 133 7.66 13.84 14.24
C GLU A 133 8.16 14.43 15.56
N GLU A 134 7.43 15.41 16.11
CA GLU A 134 7.77 16.06 17.39
C GLU A 134 7.72 15.08 18.56
N MET A 135 6.70 14.24 18.64
CA MET A 135 6.57 13.23 19.68
C MET A 135 7.74 12.24 19.65
N LEU A 136 8.06 11.72 18.47
CA LEU A 136 9.13 10.72 18.31
C LEU A 136 10.50 11.32 18.62
N ALA A 137 10.77 12.54 18.18
CA ALA A 137 11.99 13.26 18.54
C ALA A 137 12.08 13.48 20.07
N GLY A 138 10.98 13.82 20.72
CA GLY A 138 10.90 13.96 22.18
C GLY A 138 11.13 12.65 22.94
N LEU A 139 10.88 11.50 22.31
CA LEU A 139 11.17 10.17 22.85
C LEU A 139 12.60 9.68 22.52
N GLY A 140 13.44 10.53 21.94
CA GLY A 140 14.83 10.22 21.62
C GLY A 140 15.04 9.48 20.30
N ALA A 141 14.05 9.46 19.43
CA ALA A 141 14.20 8.91 18.09
C ALA A 141 15.03 9.82 17.19
N VAL A 142 15.78 9.22 16.27
CA VAL A 142 16.34 9.89 15.11
C VAL A 142 15.29 9.82 14.01
N VAL A 143 14.79 10.99 13.58
CA VAL A 143 13.73 11.12 12.58
C VAL A 143 14.32 11.72 11.31
N THR A 144 14.12 11.07 10.17
CA THR A 144 14.61 11.51 8.86
C THR A 144 13.47 11.56 7.86
N VAL A 145 13.29 12.67 7.17
CA VAL A 145 12.30 12.80 6.09
C VAL A 145 12.84 12.12 4.83
N ILE A 146 12.04 11.26 4.23
CA ILE A 146 12.40 10.53 3.01
C ILE A 146 11.23 10.50 2.03
N GLU A 147 11.53 10.23 0.76
CA GLU A 147 10.56 9.86 -0.27
C GLU A 147 10.80 8.39 -0.65
N ALA A 148 9.83 7.53 -0.40
CA ALA A 148 9.95 6.11 -0.69
C ALA A 148 8.56 5.46 -0.86
N PRO A 149 8.46 4.31 -1.53
CA PRO A 149 7.26 3.49 -1.47
C PRO A 149 6.92 3.11 -0.03
N PHE A 150 5.63 3.17 0.30
CA PHE A 150 5.14 2.84 1.63
C PHE A 150 4.42 1.48 1.61
N ASP A 151 4.96 0.51 2.34
CA ASP A 151 4.40 -0.83 2.49
C ASP A 151 4.13 -1.13 3.98
N PRO A 152 3.06 -0.56 4.57
CA PRO A 152 2.77 -0.73 6.00
C PRO A 152 2.45 -2.18 6.34
N GLU A 153 2.82 -2.56 7.57
CA GLU A 153 2.42 -3.84 8.15
C GLU A 153 0.89 -3.96 8.17
N ARG A 154 0.39 -5.12 7.83
CA ARG A 154 -1.03 -5.44 7.94
C ARG A 154 -1.26 -6.14 9.27
N GLY A 155 -2.32 -5.76 9.98
CA GLY A 155 -2.68 -6.38 11.23
C GLY A 155 -2.94 -7.89 11.06
N ALA A 156 -2.70 -8.66 12.13
CA ALA A 156 -2.91 -10.11 12.15
C ALA A 156 -4.37 -10.51 11.84
N TYR A 157 -5.29 -9.60 12.07
CA TYR A 157 -6.70 -9.73 11.70
C TYR A 157 -6.96 -8.78 10.54
N GLY A 158 -7.02 -9.30 9.33
CA GLY A 158 -7.48 -8.53 8.17
C GLY A 158 -8.91 -8.06 8.43
N HIS A 159 -9.06 -6.85 8.94
CA HIS A 159 -10.38 -6.22 8.99
C HIS A 159 -10.78 -5.86 7.57
N GLY A 160 -11.53 -6.75 6.93
CA GLY A 160 -12.44 -6.31 5.92
C GLY A 160 -13.36 -5.29 6.61
N HIS A 161 -13.23 -4.02 6.29
CA HIS A 161 -14.30 -3.08 6.53
C HIS A 161 -15.47 -3.55 5.68
N GLY A 162 -16.27 -4.43 6.25
CA GLY A 162 -17.62 -4.67 5.80
C GLY A 162 -18.35 -3.34 5.96
N GLU A 163 -18.82 -2.79 4.86
CA GLU A 163 -19.86 -1.78 4.87
C GLU A 163 -21.00 -2.29 5.75
N GLY A 164 -21.18 -1.64 6.89
CA GLY A 164 -22.34 -1.84 7.73
C GLY A 164 -23.56 -1.39 6.95
N ASP A 165 -24.31 -2.36 6.45
CA ASP A 165 -25.65 -2.17 5.94
C ASP A 165 -26.54 -1.72 7.12
N GLY A 166 -26.84 -0.42 7.16
CA GLY A 166 -27.77 0.17 8.10
C GLY A 166 -29.19 -0.30 7.81
N ARG A 167 -29.68 -1.26 8.59
CA ARG A 167 -31.10 -1.49 8.76
C ARG A 167 -31.41 -1.42 10.24
N GLY A 168 -32.30 -0.47 10.56
CA GLY A 168 -32.97 -0.34 11.85
C GLY A 168 -33.55 1.02 12.01
#